data_f8c225ca4b75da8d5bd29caff9f40e24
#
_entry.id   f8c225ca4b75da8d5bd29caff9f40e24
#
_cell.length_a   1.000
_cell.length_b   1.000
_cell.length_c   1.000
_cell.angle_alpha   90.00
_cell.angle_beta   90.00
_cell.angle_gamma   90.00
#
_symmetry.space_group_name_H-M   'P 1'
#
loop_
_entity.id
_entity.type
_entity.pdbx_description
1 polymer ?
#
loop_
_entity_poly.entity_id
_entity_poly.type
_entity_poly.pdbx_seq_one_letter_code
_entity_poly.pdbx_strand_id
1 'polypeptide(L)' 'MSDISARVKKIVVEHLGVDEDKVVDNASFIDDLGADSLDTVELVMAFEEEFGIEIPDDAAENIQSFGDAVKFIEDAS' A
#
# COMPACT_ATOMS: atom_id res chain seq x y z
N MET A 1 10.12 -2.06 15.03
CA MET A 1 10.24 -1.57 13.67
C MET A 1 9.92 -2.65 12.69
N SER A 2 9.11 -2.36 11.74
CA SER A 2 8.60 -3.37 10.84
C SER A 2 9.26 -3.24 9.46
N ASP A 3 9.91 -4.31 9.02
CA ASP A 3 10.42 -4.37 7.66
C ASP A 3 9.28 -4.28 6.65
N ILE A 4 8.09 -4.70 7.07
CA ILE A 4 6.91 -4.63 6.22
C ILE A 4 6.60 -3.19 5.87
N SER A 5 6.61 -2.30 6.85
CA SER A 5 6.36 -0.88 6.63
C SER A 5 7.32 -0.29 5.60
N ALA A 6 8.61 -0.59 5.72
CA ALA A 6 9.62 -0.08 4.80
C ALA A 6 9.42 -0.64 3.40
N ARG A 7 9.08 -1.91 3.29
CA ARG A 7 8.87 -2.55 1.99
C ARG A 7 7.62 -2.01 1.31
N VAL A 8 6.54 -1.82 2.06
CA VAL A 8 5.31 -1.23 1.52
C VAL A 8 5.58 0.19 1.03
N LYS A 9 6.29 0.97 1.82
CA LYS A 9 6.64 2.34 1.44
C LYS A 9 7.41 2.37 0.12
N LYS A 10 8.38 1.49 -0.02
CA LYS A 10 9.19 1.43 -1.24
C LYS A 10 8.31 1.13 -2.46
N ILE A 11 7.39 0.20 -2.32
CA ILE A 11 6.48 -0.15 -3.41
C ILE A 11 5.63 1.05 -3.80
N VAL A 12 5.07 1.75 -2.81
CA VAL A 12 4.23 2.91 -3.05
C VAL A 12 5.01 4.01 -3.77
N VAL A 13 6.21 4.30 -3.30
CA VAL A 13 7.07 5.31 -3.90
C VAL A 13 7.35 4.99 -5.37
N GLU A 14 7.67 3.74 -5.65
CA GLU A 14 8.03 3.33 -7.01
C GLU A 14 6.82 3.35 -7.94
N HIS A 15 5.66 2.92 -7.47
CA HIS A 15 4.47 2.87 -8.31
C HIS A 15 3.84 4.22 -8.55
N LEU A 16 3.80 5.06 -7.54
CA LEU A 16 3.13 6.37 -7.64
C LEU A 16 4.09 7.51 -7.97
N GLY A 17 5.39 7.27 -7.86
CA GLY A 17 6.38 8.31 -8.13
C GLY A 17 6.31 9.47 -7.16
N VAL A 18 6.04 9.18 -5.88
CA VAL A 18 5.94 10.21 -4.84
C VAL A 18 7.15 10.14 -3.92
N ASP A 19 7.38 11.22 -3.16
CA ASP A 19 8.48 11.26 -2.19
C ASP A 19 8.16 10.41 -0.97
N GLU A 20 9.17 9.78 -0.41
CA GLU A 20 9.01 8.97 0.80
C GLU A 20 8.40 9.78 1.95
N ASP A 21 8.74 11.06 2.02
CA ASP A 21 8.26 11.94 3.09
C ASP A 21 6.75 12.09 3.08
N LYS A 22 6.12 11.88 1.95
CA LYS A 22 4.66 11.98 1.81
C LYS A 22 3.95 10.68 2.16
N VAL A 23 4.68 9.58 2.23
CA VAL A 23 4.11 8.27 2.50
C VAL A 23 4.11 8.06 4.01
N VAL A 24 3.07 8.54 4.66
CA VAL A 24 2.88 8.44 6.10
C VAL A 24 1.63 7.61 6.40
N ASP A 25 1.46 7.21 7.67
CA ASP A 25 0.40 6.29 8.04
C ASP A 25 -0.99 6.72 7.60
N ASN A 26 -1.30 7.99 7.71
CA ASN A 26 -2.62 8.50 7.36
C ASN A 26 -2.71 9.05 5.93
N ALA A 27 -1.67 8.83 5.13
CA ALA A 27 -1.69 9.29 3.73
C ALA A 27 -2.63 8.42 2.91
N SER A 28 -3.65 9.04 2.33
CA SER A 28 -4.57 8.35 1.44
C SER A 28 -3.90 8.18 0.08
N PHE A 29 -3.99 6.98 -0.48
CA PHE A 29 -3.40 6.73 -1.80
C PHE A 29 -4.01 7.65 -2.87
N ILE A 30 -5.30 7.86 -2.80
CA ILE A 30 -6.00 8.67 -3.80
C ILE A 30 -5.90 10.16 -3.48
N ASP A 31 -6.25 10.55 -2.26
CA ASP A 31 -6.36 11.96 -1.89
C ASP A 31 -5.00 12.63 -1.67
N ASP A 32 -4.08 11.92 -1.04
CA ASP A 32 -2.79 12.50 -0.68
C ASP A 32 -1.68 12.16 -1.67
N LEU A 33 -1.72 10.96 -2.23
CA LEU A 33 -0.66 10.48 -3.11
C LEU A 33 -1.05 10.51 -4.59
N GLY A 34 -2.28 10.88 -4.88
CA GLY A 34 -2.72 11.09 -6.26
C GLY A 34 -2.93 9.83 -7.08
N ALA A 35 -3.13 8.69 -6.43
CA ALA A 35 -3.41 7.43 -7.13
C ALA A 35 -4.84 7.44 -7.65
N ASP A 36 -5.06 6.84 -8.82
CA ASP A 36 -6.42 6.61 -9.29
C ASP A 36 -6.81 5.15 -8.99
N SER A 37 -8.00 4.74 -9.41
CA SER A 37 -8.48 3.41 -9.09
C SER A 37 -7.63 2.30 -9.73
N LEU A 38 -7.06 2.56 -10.88
CA LEU A 38 -6.17 1.60 -11.53
C LEU A 38 -4.86 1.47 -10.76
N ASP A 39 -4.33 2.59 -10.28
CA ASP A 39 -3.11 2.58 -9.48
C ASP A 39 -3.28 1.77 -8.20
N THR A 40 -4.44 1.90 -7.55
CA THR A 40 -4.68 1.15 -6.31
C THR A 40 -4.75 -0.35 -6.57
N VAL A 41 -5.33 -0.76 -7.68
CA VAL A 41 -5.36 -2.18 -8.07
C VAL A 41 -3.93 -2.69 -8.29
N GLU A 42 -3.12 -1.92 -8.99
CA GLU A 42 -1.73 -2.31 -9.24
C GLU A 42 -0.91 -2.37 -7.96
N LEU A 43 -1.15 -1.45 -7.03
CA LEU A 43 -0.48 -1.49 -5.73
C LEU A 43 -0.83 -2.77 -4.96
N VAL A 44 -2.11 -3.14 -4.96
CA VAL A 44 -2.55 -4.35 -4.27
C VAL A 44 -1.85 -5.57 -4.87
N MET A 45 -1.78 -5.65 -6.19
CA MET A 45 -1.09 -6.76 -6.86
C MET A 45 0.39 -6.79 -6.51
N ALA A 46 1.03 -5.63 -6.46
CA ALA A 46 2.44 -5.54 -6.09
C ALA A 46 2.66 -6.02 -4.65
N PHE A 47 1.77 -5.66 -3.75
CA PHE A 47 1.87 -6.13 -2.36
C PHE A 47 1.72 -7.64 -2.28
N GLU A 48 0.79 -8.21 -3.04
CA GLU A 48 0.60 -9.65 -3.06
C GLU A 48 1.86 -10.39 -3.51
N GLU A 49 2.50 -9.88 -4.56
CA GLU A 49 3.73 -10.50 -5.08
C GLU A 49 4.90 -10.32 -4.12
N GLU A 50 5.02 -9.14 -3.52
CA GLU A 50 6.14 -8.85 -2.65
C GLU A 50 6.12 -9.69 -1.38
N PHE A 51 4.94 -9.91 -0.82
CA PHE A 51 4.80 -10.58 0.47
C PHE A 51 4.28 -12.01 0.36
N GLY A 52 3.95 -12.45 -0.84
CA GLY A 52 3.44 -13.80 -1.06
C GLY A 52 2.12 -14.06 -0.37
N ILE A 53 1.24 -13.07 -0.36
CA ILE A 53 -0.07 -13.16 0.27
C ILE A 53 -1.16 -12.92 -0.76
N GLU A 54 -2.40 -13.22 -0.39
CA GLU A 54 -3.55 -12.97 -1.24
C GLU A 54 -4.44 -11.93 -0.58
N ILE A 55 -4.78 -10.90 -1.32
CA ILE A 55 -5.63 -9.80 -0.82
C ILE A 55 -6.95 -9.86 -1.59
N PRO A 56 -8.04 -10.32 -0.96
CA PRO A 56 -9.35 -10.36 -1.61
C PRO A 56 -9.84 -8.96 -1.97
N ASP A 57 -10.71 -8.87 -2.96
CA ASP A 57 -11.23 -7.58 -3.43
C ASP A 57 -11.88 -6.77 -2.33
N ASP A 58 -12.65 -7.42 -1.46
CA ASP A 58 -13.32 -6.71 -0.37
C ASP A 58 -12.32 -6.17 0.66
N ALA A 59 -11.24 -6.89 0.90
CA ALA A 59 -10.18 -6.39 1.77
C ALA A 59 -9.43 -5.24 1.10
N ALA A 60 -9.19 -5.34 -0.20
CA ALA A 60 -8.51 -4.30 -0.96
C ALA A 60 -9.29 -2.98 -0.91
N GLU A 61 -10.61 -3.04 -0.91
CA GLU A 61 -11.45 -1.85 -0.81
C GLU A 61 -11.24 -1.09 0.50
N ASN A 62 -10.85 -1.79 1.55
CA ASN A 62 -10.59 -1.20 2.86
C ASN A 62 -9.18 -0.64 2.99
N ILE A 63 -8.30 -0.93 2.04
CA ILE A 63 -6.93 -0.42 2.03
C ILE A 63 -6.94 0.92 1.30
N GLN A 64 -7.15 1.99 2.04
CA GLN A 64 -7.25 3.33 1.48
C GLN A 64 -6.06 4.22 1.80
N SER A 65 -5.30 3.87 2.82
CA SER A 65 -4.14 4.64 3.23
C SER A 65 -2.93 3.73 3.37
N PHE A 66 -1.75 4.35 3.45
CA PHE A 66 -0.52 3.62 3.66
C PHE A 66 -0.57 2.78 4.95
N GLY A 67 -1.07 3.39 6.04
CA GLY A 67 -1.19 2.68 7.31
C GLY A 67 -2.11 1.48 7.24
N ASP A 68 -3.22 1.62 6.49
CA ASP A 68 -4.15 0.49 6.30
C ASP A 68 -3.47 -0.66 5.59
N ALA A 69 -2.66 -0.36 4.57
CA ALA A 69 -1.94 -1.38 3.82
C ALA A 69 -0.93 -2.10 4.71
N VAL A 70 -0.16 -1.35 5.48
CA VAL A 70 0.84 -1.93 6.38
C VAL A 70 0.17 -2.84 7.39
N LYS A 71 -0.90 -2.36 7.99
CA LYS A 71 -1.62 -3.14 9.00
C LYS A 71 -2.17 -4.44 8.44
N PHE A 72 -2.79 -4.36 7.27
CA PHE A 72 -3.35 -5.56 6.64
C PHE A 72 -2.25 -6.59 6.37
N ILE A 73 -1.14 -6.15 5.83
CA ILE A 73 -0.04 -7.05 5.47
C ILE A 73 0.59 -7.65 6.73
N GLU A 74 0.75 -6.85 7.78
CA GLU A 74 1.27 -7.36 9.05
C GLU A 74 0.38 -8.44 9.63
N ASP A 75 -0.93 -8.25 9.54
CA ASP A 75 -1.89 -9.23 10.05
C ASP A 75 -1.90 -10.50 9.19
N ALA A 76 -1.60 -10.39 7.91
CA ALA A 76 -1.64 -11.51 6.97
C ALA A 76 -0.36 -12.33 6.95
N SER A 77 0.73 -11.78 7.45
CA SER A 77 2.03 -12.46 7.37
C SER A 77 2.46 -13.12 8.67
#